data_6f10cb4aa43f7344d00b2310cfac8f1a
#
_entry.id   6f10cb4aa43f7344d00b2310cfac8f1a
#
_cell.length_a   1.000
_cell.length_b   1.000
_cell.length_c   1.000
_cell.angle_alpha   90.00
_cell.angle_beta   90.00
_cell.angle_gamma   90.00
#
_symmetry.space_group_name_H-M   'P 1'
#
loop_
_entity.id
_entity.type
_entity.pdbx_description
1 polymer ?
#
loop_
_entity_poly.entity_id
_entity_poly.type
_entity_poly.pdbx_seq_one_letter_code
_entity_poly.pdbx_strand_id
1 'polypeptide(L)'
;MQRYQVWNPHPDAMPAVNIIEIVERSAGLRILVQEYETDRLLAIFFDTHEAYQRRNESWVAGEASRTDGLGKGSYYVVENSSFIARFFAESLLPRKGIRHFSIITDSLCMDILATENPRTEYVKK
;
A
#
# COMPACT_ATOMS: atom_id res chain seq x y z
N MET A 1 10.11 12.86 -10.12
CA MET A 1 9.80 12.88 -8.69
C MET A 1 8.54 12.05 -8.42
N GLN A 2 8.58 11.18 -7.42
CA GLN A 2 7.41 10.42 -7.02
C GLN A 2 6.34 11.34 -6.46
N ARG A 3 5.08 11.01 -6.75
CA ARG A 3 3.94 11.76 -6.25
C ARG A 3 2.96 10.80 -5.59
N TYR A 4 2.58 11.11 -4.35
CA TYR A 4 1.64 10.31 -3.57
C TYR A 4 0.25 10.93 -3.67
N GLN A 5 -0.72 10.16 -4.18
CA GLN A 5 -2.11 10.56 -4.24
C GLN A 5 -2.91 9.76 -3.23
N VAL A 6 -3.73 10.44 -2.44
CA VAL A 6 -4.60 9.78 -1.48
C VAL A 6 -5.54 8.84 -2.22
N TRP A 7 -5.69 7.65 -1.69
CA TRP A 7 -6.55 6.62 -2.23
C TRP A 7 -7.45 6.07 -1.11
N ASN A 8 -8.69 5.78 -1.45
CA ASN A 8 -9.64 5.23 -0.49
C ASN A 8 -9.95 3.79 -0.84
N PRO A 9 -9.49 2.80 -0.02
CA PRO A 9 -9.67 1.39 -0.34
C PRO A 9 -11.10 0.88 -0.14
N HIS A 10 -11.92 1.60 0.62
CA HIS A 10 -13.29 1.21 0.93
C HIS A 10 -14.10 2.46 1.21
N PRO A 11 -15.38 2.52 0.78
CA PRO A 11 -16.20 3.74 0.99
C PRO A 11 -16.28 4.22 2.44
N ASP A 12 -16.22 3.30 3.39
CA ASP A 12 -16.32 3.62 4.82
C ASP A 12 -14.97 3.70 5.52
N ALA A 13 -13.85 3.57 4.79
CA ALA A 13 -12.52 3.52 5.39
C ALA A 13 -12.13 4.87 6.01
N MET A 14 -11.59 4.78 7.22
CA MET A 14 -10.99 5.94 7.88
C MET A 14 -9.55 6.12 7.37
N PRO A 15 -9.04 7.36 7.34
CA PRO A 15 -7.75 7.63 6.70
C PRO A 15 -6.53 7.10 7.45
N ALA A 16 -6.59 7.02 8.78
CA ALA A 16 -5.42 6.66 9.58
C ALA A 16 -5.54 5.24 10.14
N VAL A 17 -4.55 4.39 9.85
CA VAL A 17 -4.58 2.99 10.26
C VAL A 17 -3.21 2.53 10.75
N ASN A 18 -3.22 1.39 11.43
CA ASN A 18 -2.02 0.62 11.75
C ASN A 18 -2.10 -0.74 11.06
N ILE A 19 -0.98 -1.26 10.60
CA ILE A 19 -0.92 -2.59 9.99
C ILE A 19 -0.74 -3.63 11.09
N ILE A 20 -1.66 -4.60 11.13
CA ILE A 20 -1.69 -5.63 12.17
C ILE A 20 -1.02 -6.92 11.67
N GLU A 21 -1.30 -7.30 10.41
CA GLU A 21 -0.85 -8.57 9.88
C GLU A 21 -0.66 -8.48 8.37
N ILE A 22 0.37 -9.17 7.87
CA ILE A 22 0.65 -9.28 6.44
C ILE A 22 0.82 -10.76 6.14
N VAL A 23 0.01 -11.30 5.22
CA VAL A 23 0.07 -12.71 4.85
C VAL A 23 0.13 -12.82 3.33
N GLU A 24 1.23 -13.40 2.82
CA GLU A 24 1.34 -13.73 1.41
C GLU A 24 1.11 -15.22 1.22
N ARG A 25 0.26 -15.55 0.24
CA ARG A 25 -0.01 -16.93 -0.17
C ARG A 25 0.01 -16.99 -1.69
N SER A 26 -0.03 -18.20 -2.25
CA SER A 26 -0.10 -18.39 -3.70
C SER A 26 -1.32 -17.70 -4.32
N ALA A 27 -2.39 -17.54 -3.55
CA ALA A 27 -3.64 -16.89 -4.01
C ALA A 27 -3.60 -15.37 -3.95
N GLY A 28 -2.58 -14.76 -3.31
CA GLY A 28 -2.48 -13.31 -3.22
C GLY A 28 -1.89 -12.83 -1.91
N LEU A 29 -1.96 -11.52 -1.71
CA LEU A 29 -1.44 -10.82 -0.54
C LEU A 29 -2.60 -10.25 0.28
N ARG A 30 -2.66 -10.58 1.57
CA ARG A 30 -3.65 -10.05 2.49
C ARG A 30 -2.98 -9.15 3.51
N ILE A 31 -3.49 -7.93 3.65
CA ILE A 31 -3.02 -6.98 4.66
C ILE A 31 -4.19 -6.66 5.58
N LEU A 32 -4.00 -6.88 6.88
CA LEU A 32 -5.00 -6.54 7.89
C LEU A 32 -4.59 -5.25 8.58
N VAL A 33 -5.46 -4.27 8.55
CA VAL A 33 -5.24 -2.97 9.20
C VAL A 33 -6.28 -2.72 10.28
N GLN A 34 -5.90 -1.93 11.29
CA GLN A 34 -6.82 -1.47 12.32
C GLN A 34 -6.94 0.04 12.24
N GLU A 35 -8.16 0.53 12.19
CA GLU A 35 -8.44 1.97 12.15
C GLU A 35 -8.29 2.59 13.53
N TYR A 36 -7.59 3.70 13.63
CA TYR A 36 -7.38 4.37 14.92
C TYR A 36 -8.66 4.91 15.52
N GLU A 37 -9.53 5.51 14.70
CA GLU A 37 -10.75 6.15 15.22
C GLU A 37 -11.83 5.17 15.65
N THR A 38 -11.95 4.05 14.97
CA THR A 38 -13.07 3.11 15.14
C THR A 38 -12.67 1.78 15.74
N ASP A 39 -11.37 1.48 15.80
CA ASP A 39 -10.82 0.18 16.16
C ASP A 39 -11.27 -0.97 15.24
N ARG A 40 -11.95 -0.66 14.14
CA ARG A 40 -12.38 -1.69 13.20
C ARG A 40 -11.18 -2.27 12.45
N LEU A 41 -11.29 -3.53 12.07
CA LEU A 41 -10.30 -4.22 11.28
C LEU A 41 -10.77 -4.30 9.84
N LEU A 42 -9.94 -3.81 8.91
CA LEU A 42 -10.18 -3.88 7.48
C LEU A 42 -9.19 -4.83 6.85
N ALA A 43 -9.68 -5.83 6.13
CA ALA A 43 -8.85 -6.74 5.36
C ALA A 43 -8.74 -6.23 3.93
N ILE A 44 -7.52 -6.15 3.41
CA ILE A 44 -7.21 -5.66 2.07
C ILE A 44 -6.53 -6.80 1.31
N PHE A 45 -7.16 -7.27 0.22
CA PHE A 45 -6.70 -8.42 -0.55
C PHE A 45 -6.21 -7.98 -1.92
N PHE A 46 -4.94 -8.18 -2.20
CA PHE A 46 -4.36 -7.98 -3.53
C PHE A 46 -4.26 -9.34 -4.21
N ASP A 47 -5.22 -9.63 -5.10
CA ASP A 47 -5.26 -10.92 -5.80
C ASP A 47 -4.24 -11.00 -6.93
N THR A 48 -3.77 -9.85 -7.40
CA THR A 48 -2.89 -9.76 -8.57
C THR A 48 -1.56 -9.07 -8.25
N HIS A 49 -1.08 -9.21 -7.01
CA HIS A 49 0.19 -8.56 -6.65
C HIS A 49 1.35 -9.20 -7.43
N GLU A 50 2.23 -8.34 -7.93
CA GLU A 50 3.44 -8.75 -8.66
C GLU A 50 4.67 -8.69 -7.75
N ALA A 51 4.68 -7.75 -6.84
CA ALA A 51 5.76 -7.56 -5.88
C ALA A 51 5.25 -6.76 -4.70
N TYR A 52 5.94 -6.87 -3.57
CA TYR A 52 5.71 -5.98 -2.46
C TYR A 52 7.00 -5.81 -1.67
N GLN A 53 7.07 -4.72 -0.91
CA GLN A 53 8.18 -4.49 0.02
C GLN A 53 7.67 -3.85 1.29
N ARG A 54 8.36 -4.13 2.38
CA ARG A 54 8.12 -3.50 3.67
C ARG A 54 9.27 -2.56 3.96
N ARG A 55 8.95 -1.33 4.36
CA ARG A 55 9.95 -0.34 4.77
C ARG A 55 9.65 0.15 6.17
N ASN A 56 10.68 0.47 6.93
CA ASN A 56 10.48 0.99 8.27
C ASN A 56 10.22 2.51 8.24
N GLU A 57 9.81 3.05 9.38
CA GLU A 57 9.43 4.44 9.54
C GLU A 57 10.53 5.43 9.12
N SER A 58 11.79 5.14 9.41
CA SER A 58 12.87 6.07 9.10
C SER A 58 13.07 6.27 7.59
N TRP A 59 12.77 5.24 6.79
CA TRP A 59 12.78 5.36 5.33
C TRP A 59 11.67 6.28 4.85
N VAL A 60 10.48 6.15 5.43
CA VAL A 60 9.31 6.98 5.06
C VAL A 60 9.59 8.44 5.40
N ALA A 61 10.17 8.73 6.57
CA ALA A 61 10.51 10.09 6.95
C ALA A 61 11.49 10.73 5.97
N GLY A 62 12.49 9.96 5.51
CA GLY A 62 13.43 10.44 4.51
C GLY A 62 12.78 10.75 3.16
N GLU A 63 11.80 9.91 2.74
CA GLU A 63 11.04 10.15 1.52
C GLU A 63 10.12 11.35 1.63
N ALA A 64 9.46 11.54 2.78
CA ALA A 64 8.50 12.61 2.98
C ALA A 64 9.08 14.00 2.71
N SER A 65 10.38 14.18 2.94
CA SER A 65 11.07 15.44 2.67
C SER A 65 11.32 15.68 1.18
N ARG A 66 11.14 14.67 0.33
CA ARG A 66 11.49 14.71 -1.09
C ARG A 66 10.35 14.34 -2.03
N THR A 67 9.19 14.00 -1.50
CA THR A 67 8.04 13.58 -2.30
C THR A 67 6.83 14.44 -2.02
N ASP A 68 5.97 14.56 -3.02
CA ASP A 68 4.75 15.33 -2.94
C ASP A 68 3.57 14.47 -2.50
N GLY A 69 2.64 15.04 -1.75
CA GLY A 69 1.36 14.42 -1.40
C GLY A 69 1.30 13.61 -0.11
N LEU A 70 2.42 13.43 0.59
CA LEU A 70 2.42 12.70 1.86
C LEU A 70 1.81 13.52 3.01
N GLY A 71 1.34 12.82 4.05
CA GLY A 71 0.84 13.44 5.27
C GLY A 71 -0.68 13.52 5.37
N LYS A 72 -1.42 12.90 4.45
CA LYS A 72 -2.89 12.98 4.40
C LYS A 72 -3.56 11.63 4.68
N GLY A 73 -3.05 10.87 5.66
CA GLY A 73 -3.58 9.56 6.00
C GLY A 73 -2.61 8.45 5.64
N SER A 74 -3.10 7.22 5.54
CA SER A 74 -2.27 6.03 5.36
C SER A 74 -2.28 5.46 3.95
N TYR A 75 -3.30 5.72 3.15
CA TYR A 75 -3.49 5.05 1.86
C TYR A 75 -3.12 5.94 0.68
N TYR A 76 -2.26 5.43 -0.20
CA TYR A 76 -1.78 6.19 -1.36
C TYR A 76 -1.66 5.32 -2.61
N VAL A 77 -1.82 5.95 -3.77
CA VAL A 77 -1.33 5.44 -5.05
C VAL A 77 -0.16 6.32 -5.45
N VAL A 78 0.94 5.71 -5.87
CA VAL A 78 2.19 6.44 -6.14
C VAL A 78 2.39 6.57 -7.65
N GLU A 79 2.47 7.82 -8.12
CA GLU A 79 2.81 8.14 -9.51
C GLU A 79 4.33 8.32 -9.64
N ASN A 80 4.86 8.03 -10.81
CA ASN A 80 6.30 8.09 -11.10
C ASN A 80 7.11 7.26 -10.10
N SER A 81 6.62 6.07 -9.82
CA SER A 81 7.16 5.19 -8.79
C SER A 81 8.55 4.67 -9.12
N SER A 82 9.49 4.91 -8.22
CA SER A 82 10.82 4.32 -8.34
C SER A 82 10.79 2.81 -8.11
N PHE A 83 9.85 2.31 -7.32
CA PHE A 83 9.66 0.87 -7.11
C PHE A 83 9.23 0.19 -8.41
N ILE A 84 8.27 0.78 -9.14
CA ILE A 84 7.87 0.25 -10.45
C ILE A 84 9.06 0.26 -11.41
N ALA A 85 9.83 1.35 -11.44
CA ALA A 85 10.99 1.45 -12.31
C ALA A 85 12.02 0.36 -12.03
N ARG A 86 12.30 0.07 -10.75
CA ARG A 86 13.20 -1.01 -10.35
C ARG A 86 12.65 -2.37 -10.74
N PHE A 87 11.34 -2.58 -10.55
CA PHE A 87 10.69 -3.83 -10.90
C PHE A 87 10.81 -4.14 -12.40
N PHE A 88 10.56 -3.14 -13.26
CA PHE A 88 10.70 -3.31 -14.71
C PHE A 88 12.14 -3.57 -15.11
N ALA A 89 13.11 -2.93 -14.46
CA ALA A 89 14.51 -3.14 -14.75
C ALA A 89 14.99 -4.57 -14.44
N GLU A 90 14.37 -5.21 -13.43
CA GLU A 90 14.73 -6.56 -12.97
C GLU A 90 13.85 -7.64 -13.59
N SER A 91 12.74 -7.30 -14.20
CA SER A 91 11.77 -8.25 -14.72
C SER A 91 12.03 -8.57 -16.18
N LEU A 92 11.97 -9.85 -16.53
CA LEU A 92 12.10 -10.29 -17.93
C LEU A 92 10.83 -10.01 -18.72
N LEU A 93 9.66 -10.01 -18.07
CA LEU A 93 8.36 -9.84 -18.72
C LEU A 93 7.52 -8.84 -17.92
N PRO A 94 7.80 -7.54 -18.05
CA PRO A 94 7.03 -6.53 -17.31
C PRO A 94 5.58 -6.51 -17.80
N ARG A 95 4.65 -6.43 -16.86
CA ARG A 95 3.21 -6.36 -17.17
C ARG A 95 2.78 -4.92 -17.31
N LYS A 96 1.88 -4.66 -18.27
CA LYS A 96 1.27 -3.34 -18.43
C LYS A 96 0.23 -3.12 -17.33
N GLY A 97 0.03 -1.86 -16.96
CA GLY A 97 -1.00 -1.49 -15.99
C GLY A 97 -0.65 -1.73 -14.54
N ILE A 98 0.63 -1.99 -14.24
CA ILE A 98 1.05 -2.12 -12.85
C ILE A 98 0.93 -0.77 -12.15
N ARG A 99 0.32 -0.79 -10.97
CA ARG A 99 0.15 0.36 -10.11
C ARG A 99 0.88 0.13 -8.79
N HIS A 100 1.34 1.21 -8.19
CA HIS A 100 2.01 1.17 -6.89
C HIS A 100 1.05 1.68 -5.83
N PHE A 101 0.59 0.78 -4.96
CA PHE A 101 -0.20 1.11 -3.78
C PHE A 101 0.73 1.20 -2.58
N SER A 102 0.49 2.18 -1.72
CA SER A 102 1.30 2.34 -0.50
C SER A 102 0.40 2.52 0.71
N ILE A 103 0.70 1.77 1.77
CA ILE A 103 0.02 1.93 3.07
C ILE A 103 1.08 2.36 4.06
N ILE A 104 0.98 3.60 4.52
CA ILE A 104 1.98 4.23 5.39
C ILE A 104 1.41 4.41 6.78
N THR A 105 2.09 3.83 7.77
CA THR A 105 1.69 3.92 9.18
C THR A 105 2.83 4.48 10.02
N ASP A 106 2.59 4.67 11.30
CA ASP A 106 3.61 5.18 12.22
C ASP A 106 4.80 4.23 12.40
N SER A 107 4.60 2.94 12.17
CA SER A 107 5.62 1.93 12.44
C SER A 107 6.24 1.34 11.17
N LEU A 108 5.51 1.30 10.07
CA LEU A 108 6.03 0.73 8.84
C LEU A 108 5.24 1.21 7.61
N CYS A 109 5.82 0.99 6.45
CA CYS A 109 5.20 1.25 5.16
C CYS A 109 5.19 -0.02 4.34
N MET A 110 4.04 -0.34 3.72
CA MET A 110 3.91 -1.42 2.75
C MET A 110 3.73 -0.82 1.37
N ASP A 111 4.57 -1.22 0.44
CA ASP A 111 4.43 -0.88 -0.99
C ASP A 111 4.05 -2.14 -1.73
N ILE A 112 2.99 -2.08 -2.52
CA ILE A 112 2.47 -3.22 -3.28
C ILE A 112 2.34 -2.83 -4.74
N LEU A 113 2.89 -3.66 -5.63
CA LEU A 113 2.71 -3.53 -7.08
C LEU A 113 1.65 -4.53 -7.51
N ALA A 114 0.57 -4.04 -8.11
CA ALA A 114 -0.53 -4.89 -8.55
C ALA A 114 -1.19 -4.29 -9.80
N THR A 115 -1.81 -5.15 -10.60
CA THR A 115 -2.50 -4.73 -11.82
C THR A 115 -3.95 -4.35 -11.59
N GLU A 116 -4.52 -4.78 -10.47
CA GLU A 116 -5.93 -4.51 -10.13
C GLU A 116 -6.05 -3.87 -8.76
N ASN A 117 -7.14 -3.15 -8.54
CA ASN A 117 -7.46 -2.64 -7.22
C ASN A 117 -7.70 -3.80 -6.26
N PRO A 118 -7.31 -3.67 -4.99
CA PRO A 118 -7.57 -4.72 -4.02
C PRO A 118 -9.05 -4.82 -3.69
N ARG A 119 -9.45 -6.01 -3.23
CA ARG A 119 -10.75 -6.22 -2.60
C ARG A 119 -10.61 -5.88 -1.12
N THR A 120 -11.64 -5.33 -0.54
CA THR A 120 -11.62 -4.95 0.89
C THR A 120 -12.90 -5.39 1.59
N GLU A 121 -12.75 -5.80 2.84
CA GLU A 121 -13.91 -6.08 3.68
C GLU A 121 -13.57 -5.85 5.15
N TYR A 122 -14.54 -5.36 5.90
CA TYR A 122 -14.38 -5.27 7.35
C TYR A 122 -14.52 -6.64 7.99
N VAL A 123 -13.62 -6.94 8.90
CA VAL A 123 -13.62 -8.21 9.61
C VAL A 123 -14.65 -8.13 10.73
N LYS A 124 -15.52 -9.11 10.79
CA LYS A 124 -16.51 -9.21 11.87
C LYS A 124 -15.84 -9.78 13.12
N LYS A 125 -16.12 -9.14 14.22
CA LYS A 125 -15.68 -9.65 15.52
C LYS A 125 -16.62 -10.70 16.04
#